data_f9a7972c7121c39f8584a9a195ae015f
#
_entry.id   f9a7972c7121c39f8584a9a195ae015f
#
_cell.length_a   1.000
_cell.length_b   1.000
_cell.length_c   1.000
_cell.angle_alpha   90.00
_cell.angle_beta   90.00
_cell.angle_gamma   90.00
#
_symmetry.space_group_name_H-M   'P 1'
#
loop_
_entity.id
_entity.type
_entity.pdbx_description
1 polymer ?
#
loop_
_entity_poly.entity_id
_entity_poly.type
_entity_poly.pdbx_seq_one_letter_code
_entity_poly.pdbx_strand_id
1 'polypeptide(L)'
;MARVPVVATIRDAYVFTAANLGGIIGLIWIPMVLVTVMGFFTFQRYYNAVIEAMASGATATLGPTMLMMLGYIVAALLLHAVMYVAVVQLALGTRSAPPWAHFAFGAEEWRMFRAFLAFLGLLLAFVIPILVIGTAATGGGGTPGPAMAGLVLLIYGVLILAVPRFLALLPALAVAENVPVLRRSWQLSAGNFWRLLGILAGIFVPALFVMGLLQVVLGGRLPAATSGTDQMQMMAGLLRARDTLPIVSGLGFFISPVLIGLFSHASVSAWRALKTEPTVDIQA
;
A
#
# COMPACT_ATOMS: atom_id res chain seq x y z
N MET A 1 7.27 -13.79 25.49
CA MET A 1 6.86 -13.29 24.17
C MET A 1 8.09 -12.91 23.39
N ALA A 2 8.29 -13.48 22.19
CA ALA A 2 9.39 -13.15 21.31
C ALA A 2 9.33 -11.69 20.92
N ARG A 3 10.49 -11.04 20.86
CA ARG A 3 10.59 -9.60 20.57
C ARG A 3 11.27 -9.39 19.23
N VAL A 4 10.60 -8.71 18.30
CA VAL A 4 11.19 -8.37 17.00
C VAL A 4 12.30 -7.33 17.17
N PRO A 5 13.54 -7.58 16.67
CA PRO A 5 14.63 -6.61 16.74
C PRO A 5 14.50 -5.56 15.64
N VAL A 6 13.91 -4.40 15.94
CA VAL A 6 13.52 -3.38 14.95
C VAL A 6 14.71 -2.92 14.08
N VAL A 7 15.79 -2.46 14.71
CA VAL A 7 16.94 -1.89 13.98
C VAL A 7 17.63 -2.94 13.10
N ALA A 8 17.82 -4.16 13.62
CA ALA A 8 18.39 -5.23 12.84
C ALA A 8 17.50 -5.60 11.64
N THR A 9 16.18 -5.73 11.86
CA THR A 9 15.23 -6.02 10.78
C THR A 9 15.25 -4.98 9.67
N ILE A 10 15.30 -3.68 10.04
CA ILE A 10 15.38 -2.59 9.05
C ILE A 10 16.70 -2.67 8.29
N ARG A 11 17.84 -2.74 9.01
CA ARG A 11 19.17 -2.80 8.39
C ARG A 11 19.27 -3.98 7.42
N ASP A 12 18.84 -5.16 7.84
CA ASP A 12 18.94 -6.38 7.05
C ASP A 12 18.02 -6.32 5.82
N ALA A 13 16.87 -5.63 5.91
CA ALA A 13 16.01 -5.37 4.76
C ALA A 13 16.69 -4.46 3.72
N TYR A 14 17.38 -3.40 4.17
CA TYR A 14 18.14 -2.52 3.27
C TYR A 14 19.31 -3.27 2.60
N VAL A 15 20.08 -4.03 3.36
CA VAL A 15 21.21 -4.83 2.86
C VAL A 15 20.71 -5.87 1.84
N PHE A 16 19.65 -6.61 2.18
CA PHE A 16 19.05 -7.60 1.28
C PHE A 16 18.58 -6.95 -0.03
N THR A 17 17.86 -5.84 0.06
CA THR A 17 17.32 -5.17 -1.12
C THR A 17 18.42 -4.64 -2.01
N ALA A 18 19.45 -4.01 -1.44
CA ALA A 18 20.59 -3.51 -2.21
C ALA A 18 21.37 -4.65 -2.89
N ALA A 19 21.62 -5.75 -2.17
CA ALA A 19 22.34 -6.90 -2.69
C ALA A 19 21.58 -7.66 -3.81
N ASN A 20 20.25 -7.63 -3.77
CA ASN A 20 19.40 -8.41 -4.68
C ASN A 20 18.59 -7.54 -5.65
N LEU A 21 18.87 -6.22 -5.76
CA LEU A 21 18.05 -5.29 -6.53
C LEU A 21 17.85 -5.71 -7.98
N GLY A 22 18.90 -6.16 -8.64
CA GLY A 22 18.81 -6.65 -10.04
C GLY A 22 17.91 -7.88 -10.17
N GLY A 23 18.00 -8.81 -9.21
CA GLY A 23 17.13 -9.99 -9.17
C GLY A 23 15.67 -9.62 -8.88
N ILE A 24 15.42 -8.68 -7.95
CA ILE A 24 14.09 -8.17 -7.65
C ILE A 24 13.47 -7.54 -8.90
N ILE A 25 14.20 -6.63 -9.57
CA ILE A 25 13.72 -6.00 -10.80
C ILE A 25 13.39 -7.07 -11.85
N GLY A 26 14.29 -8.04 -12.08
CA GLY A 26 14.06 -9.11 -13.04
C GLY A 26 12.81 -9.95 -12.75
N LEU A 27 12.47 -10.14 -11.46
CA LEU A 27 11.27 -10.89 -11.06
C LEU A 27 9.96 -10.12 -11.28
N ILE A 28 9.96 -8.80 -11.05
CA ILE A 28 8.70 -8.04 -10.94
C ILE A 28 8.46 -7.07 -12.10
N TRP A 29 9.38 -6.90 -13.05
CA TRP A 29 9.29 -5.85 -14.07
C TRP A 29 8.02 -5.95 -14.94
N ILE A 30 7.58 -7.17 -15.34
CA ILE A 30 6.37 -7.34 -16.14
C ILE A 30 5.12 -6.88 -15.39
N PRO A 31 4.78 -7.45 -14.21
CA PRO A 31 3.60 -6.98 -13.48
C PRO A 31 3.72 -5.50 -13.06
N MET A 32 4.92 -4.99 -12.83
CA MET A 32 5.16 -3.59 -12.49
C MET A 32 4.85 -2.65 -13.68
N VAL A 33 5.29 -2.99 -14.90
CA VAL A 33 4.92 -2.25 -16.12
C VAL A 33 3.41 -2.26 -16.30
N LEU A 34 2.76 -3.41 -16.16
CA LEU A 34 1.31 -3.53 -16.31
C LEU A 34 0.56 -2.65 -15.31
N VAL A 35 0.91 -2.70 -14.02
CA VAL A 35 0.29 -1.84 -12.99
C VAL A 35 0.48 -0.37 -13.31
N THR A 36 1.70 0.02 -13.71
CA THR A 36 2.01 1.43 -14.00
C THR A 36 1.24 1.94 -15.21
N VAL A 37 1.23 1.18 -16.31
CA VAL A 37 0.52 1.56 -17.54
C VAL A 37 -1.00 1.60 -17.32
N MET A 38 -1.56 0.56 -16.70
CA MET A 38 -2.99 0.53 -16.37
C MET A 38 -3.37 1.68 -15.44
N GLY A 39 -2.54 1.94 -14.42
CA GLY A 39 -2.74 3.03 -13.47
C GLY A 39 -2.72 4.38 -14.17
N PHE A 40 -1.71 4.63 -15.00
CA PHE A 40 -1.59 5.89 -15.76
C PHE A 40 -2.87 6.19 -16.56
N PHE A 41 -3.35 5.26 -17.39
CA PHE A 41 -4.55 5.48 -18.20
C PHE A 41 -5.83 5.58 -17.36
N THR A 42 -5.93 4.81 -16.26
CA THR A 42 -7.07 4.85 -15.36
C THR A 42 -7.17 6.19 -14.65
N PHE A 43 -6.06 6.67 -14.05
CA PHE A 43 -6.05 7.95 -13.36
C PHE A 43 -6.20 9.14 -14.31
N GLN A 44 -5.63 9.08 -15.52
CA GLN A 44 -5.83 10.10 -16.53
C GLN A 44 -7.31 10.24 -16.90
N ARG A 45 -8.01 9.13 -17.13
CA ARG A 45 -9.46 9.14 -17.37
C ARG A 45 -10.25 9.66 -16.18
N TYR A 46 -9.88 9.24 -14.98
CA TYR A 46 -10.52 9.70 -13.75
C TYR A 46 -10.43 11.22 -13.60
N TYR A 47 -9.23 11.79 -13.72
CA TYR A 47 -9.05 13.25 -13.63
C TYR A 47 -9.86 13.98 -14.72
N ASN A 48 -9.83 13.50 -15.95
CA ASN A 48 -10.60 14.13 -17.04
C ASN A 48 -12.11 14.09 -16.76
N ALA A 49 -12.66 12.96 -16.31
CA ALA A 49 -14.08 12.84 -16.00
C ALA A 49 -14.52 13.74 -14.82
N VAL A 50 -13.69 13.87 -13.78
CA VAL A 50 -13.98 14.74 -12.64
C VAL A 50 -13.89 16.22 -13.06
N ILE A 51 -12.88 16.61 -13.84
CA ILE A 51 -12.73 17.97 -14.36
C ILE A 51 -13.93 18.34 -15.25
N GLU A 52 -14.35 17.45 -16.14
CA GLU A 52 -15.52 17.65 -17.00
C GLU A 52 -16.81 17.79 -16.19
N ALA A 53 -17.02 16.93 -15.21
CA ALA A 53 -18.19 17.00 -14.32
C ALA A 53 -18.23 18.33 -13.54
N MET A 54 -17.10 18.83 -13.09
CA MET A 54 -17.02 20.12 -12.38
C MET A 54 -17.23 21.31 -13.31
N ALA A 55 -16.77 21.24 -14.56
CA ALA A 55 -16.85 22.33 -15.52
C ALA A 55 -18.24 22.45 -16.17
N SER A 56 -18.87 21.34 -16.49
CA SER A 56 -20.14 21.29 -17.26
C SER A 56 -21.36 20.81 -16.46
N GLY A 57 -21.14 20.29 -15.26
CA GLY A 57 -22.19 19.59 -14.49
C GLY A 57 -22.54 18.20 -15.04
N ALA A 58 -21.88 17.73 -16.11
CA ALA A 58 -22.16 16.45 -16.73
C ALA A 58 -21.53 15.30 -15.92
N THR A 59 -22.35 14.50 -15.26
CA THR A 59 -21.92 13.37 -14.41
C THR A 59 -21.96 12.01 -15.13
N ALA A 60 -22.39 11.97 -16.38
CA ALA A 60 -22.59 10.72 -17.14
C ALA A 60 -21.32 9.86 -17.26
N THR A 61 -20.15 10.49 -17.33
CA THR A 61 -18.85 9.80 -17.45
C THR A 61 -18.29 9.28 -16.12
N LEU A 62 -18.82 9.74 -14.99
CA LEU A 62 -18.30 9.37 -13.65
C LEU A 62 -18.57 7.89 -13.33
N GLY A 63 -19.77 7.38 -13.59
CA GLY A 63 -20.13 5.99 -13.30
C GLY A 63 -19.20 4.97 -13.99
N PRO A 64 -19.08 5.00 -15.33
CA PRO A 64 -18.13 4.15 -16.05
C PRO A 64 -16.67 4.31 -15.58
N THR A 65 -16.26 5.52 -15.25
CA THR A 65 -14.89 5.78 -14.76
C THR A 65 -14.64 5.19 -13.37
N MET A 66 -15.63 5.24 -12.47
CA MET A 66 -15.55 4.58 -11.16
C MET A 66 -15.49 3.07 -11.29
N LEU A 67 -16.24 2.47 -12.20
CA LEU A 67 -16.18 1.04 -12.48
C LEU A 67 -14.80 0.63 -13.02
N MET A 68 -14.23 1.44 -13.93
CA MET A 68 -12.86 1.23 -14.43
C MET A 68 -11.82 1.34 -13.30
N MET A 69 -11.98 2.30 -12.40
CA MET A 69 -11.11 2.45 -11.22
C MET A 69 -11.19 1.22 -10.32
N LEU A 70 -12.39 0.69 -10.06
CA LEU A 70 -12.56 -0.53 -9.29
C LEU A 70 -11.88 -1.73 -9.96
N GLY A 71 -12.06 -1.88 -11.27
CA GLY A 71 -11.37 -2.91 -12.06
C GLY A 71 -9.84 -2.80 -11.97
N TYR A 72 -9.32 -1.56 -12.05
CA TYR A 72 -7.91 -1.31 -11.86
C TYR A 72 -7.42 -1.70 -10.46
N ILE A 73 -8.15 -1.34 -9.39
CA ILE A 73 -7.77 -1.69 -8.01
C ILE A 73 -7.65 -3.21 -7.87
N VAL A 74 -8.63 -3.97 -8.35
CA VAL A 74 -8.61 -5.44 -8.28
C VAL A 74 -7.43 -6.02 -9.08
N ALA A 75 -7.20 -5.55 -10.30
CA ALA A 75 -6.09 -5.98 -11.14
C ALA A 75 -4.73 -5.62 -10.50
N ALA A 76 -4.62 -4.41 -9.95
CA ALA A 76 -3.41 -3.96 -9.26
C ALA A 76 -3.09 -4.81 -8.02
N LEU A 77 -4.10 -5.16 -7.21
CA LEU A 77 -3.91 -6.07 -6.06
C LEU A 77 -3.43 -7.45 -6.49
N LEU A 78 -3.97 -7.98 -7.60
CA LEU A 78 -3.54 -9.26 -8.15
C LEU A 78 -2.08 -9.21 -8.63
N LEU A 79 -1.71 -8.18 -9.39
CA LEU A 79 -0.35 -7.99 -9.87
C LEU A 79 0.64 -7.74 -8.71
N HIS A 80 0.23 -6.99 -7.68
CA HIS A 80 1.04 -6.85 -6.46
C HIS A 80 1.21 -8.17 -5.72
N ALA A 81 0.18 -9.03 -5.67
CA ALA A 81 0.31 -10.35 -5.07
C ALA A 81 1.41 -11.17 -5.77
N VAL A 82 1.44 -11.17 -7.11
CA VAL A 82 2.50 -11.83 -7.89
C VAL A 82 3.88 -11.26 -7.55
N MET A 83 4.01 -9.93 -7.50
CA MET A 83 5.28 -9.28 -7.17
C MET A 83 5.77 -9.63 -5.75
N TYR A 84 4.88 -9.53 -4.76
CA TYR A 84 5.25 -9.82 -3.37
C TYR A 84 5.60 -11.28 -3.15
N VAL A 85 4.84 -12.22 -3.71
CA VAL A 85 5.15 -13.67 -3.59
C VAL A 85 6.53 -13.97 -4.16
N ALA A 86 6.84 -13.47 -5.36
CA ALA A 86 8.14 -13.69 -5.99
C ALA A 86 9.31 -13.19 -5.12
N VAL A 87 9.18 -11.99 -4.53
CA VAL A 87 10.24 -11.39 -3.71
C VAL A 87 10.31 -12.01 -2.31
N VAL A 88 9.16 -12.41 -1.72
CA VAL A 88 9.14 -13.15 -0.44
C VAL A 88 9.79 -14.52 -0.59
N GLN A 89 9.54 -15.25 -1.67
CA GLN A 89 10.22 -16.53 -1.96
C GLN A 89 11.74 -16.34 -2.08
N LEU A 90 12.19 -15.24 -2.72
CA LEU A 90 13.60 -14.88 -2.76
C LEU A 90 14.16 -14.60 -1.35
N ALA A 91 13.43 -13.85 -0.52
CA ALA A 91 13.84 -13.55 0.86
C ALA A 91 13.81 -14.78 1.79
N LEU A 92 12.94 -15.74 1.54
CA LEU A 92 12.91 -17.01 2.25
C LEU A 92 14.05 -17.95 1.84
N GLY A 93 14.69 -17.73 0.69
CA GLY A 93 15.69 -18.63 0.09
C GLY A 93 15.06 -19.89 -0.53
N THR A 94 13.76 -19.90 -0.76
CA THR A 94 13.06 -21.05 -1.37
C THR A 94 13.11 -20.99 -2.88
N ARG A 95 13.56 -19.87 -3.46
CA ARG A 95 13.69 -19.69 -4.89
C ARG A 95 15.17 -19.69 -5.30
N SER A 96 15.55 -20.58 -6.17
CA SER A 96 16.81 -20.53 -6.91
C SER A 96 16.73 -19.41 -7.98
N ALA A 97 17.90 -18.88 -8.36
CA ALA A 97 18.11 -17.70 -9.19
C ALA A 97 17.02 -17.39 -10.24
N PRO A 98 16.69 -16.12 -10.45
CA PRO A 98 15.46 -15.73 -11.14
C PRO A 98 15.52 -16.08 -12.62
N PRO A 99 14.48 -16.71 -13.18
CA PRO A 99 14.19 -16.53 -14.58
C PRO A 99 13.93 -15.02 -14.82
N TRP A 100 14.29 -14.53 -16.00
CA TRP A 100 14.17 -13.13 -16.42
C TRP A 100 12.74 -12.55 -16.34
N ALA A 101 11.74 -13.35 -16.07
CA ALA A 101 10.38 -12.93 -15.78
C ALA A 101 9.67 -13.98 -14.94
N HIS A 102 9.02 -13.53 -13.87
CA HIS A 102 8.07 -14.37 -13.15
C HIS A 102 6.66 -13.83 -13.34
N PHE A 103 5.82 -14.61 -13.98
CA PHE A 103 4.40 -14.33 -14.11
C PHE A 103 3.65 -15.65 -13.88
N ALA A 104 3.54 -16.05 -12.61
CA ALA A 104 2.85 -17.25 -12.21
C ALA A 104 1.64 -16.89 -11.33
N PHE A 105 0.57 -17.67 -11.50
CA PHE A 105 -0.63 -17.61 -10.66
C PHE A 105 -0.81 -18.96 -9.98
N GLY A 106 -0.07 -19.17 -8.91
CA GLY A 106 -0.16 -20.37 -8.08
C GLY A 106 -1.04 -20.18 -6.85
N ALA A 107 -0.99 -21.17 -5.96
CA ALA A 107 -1.74 -21.14 -4.72
C ALA A 107 -1.28 -20.03 -3.76
N GLU A 108 0.00 -19.65 -3.79
CA GLU A 108 0.57 -18.59 -2.94
C GLU A 108 0.13 -17.22 -3.38
N GLU A 109 0.18 -16.93 -4.70
CA GLU A 109 -0.29 -15.68 -5.29
C GLU A 109 -1.79 -15.49 -5.02
N TRP A 110 -2.56 -16.57 -5.13
CA TRP A 110 -3.99 -16.53 -4.85
C TRP A 110 -4.29 -16.31 -3.35
N ARG A 111 -3.49 -16.89 -2.44
CA ARG A 111 -3.59 -16.61 -0.99
C ARG A 111 -3.24 -15.16 -0.68
N MET A 112 -2.16 -14.64 -1.28
CA MET A 112 -1.74 -13.26 -1.12
C MET A 112 -2.80 -12.29 -1.63
N PHE A 113 -3.34 -12.53 -2.83
CA PHE A 113 -4.41 -11.70 -3.41
C PHE A 113 -5.64 -11.68 -2.51
N ARG A 114 -6.11 -12.83 -2.04
CA ARG A 114 -7.25 -12.90 -1.10
C ARG A 114 -6.96 -12.18 0.22
N ALA A 115 -5.73 -12.25 0.71
CA ALA A 115 -5.35 -11.53 1.92
C ALA A 115 -5.35 -10.01 1.72
N PHE A 116 -4.85 -9.52 0.57
CA PHE A 116 -4.95 -8.11 0.21
C PHE A 116 -6.40 -7.64 0.03
N LEU A 117 -7.23 -8.44 -0.66
CA LEU A 117 -8.64 -8.14 -0.85
C LEU A 117 -9.40 -8.10 0.48
N ALA A 118 -9.14 -9.06 1.36
CA ALA A 118 -9.74 -9.10 2.69
C ALA A 118 -9.27 -7.92 3.57
N PHE A 119 -7.99 -7.54 3.48
CA PHE A 119 -7.47 -6.36 4.17
C PHE A 119 -8.11 -5.06 3.63
N LEU A 120 -8.21 -4.92 2.30
CA LEU A 120 -8.92 -3.79 1.68
C LEU A 120 -10.39 -3.75 2.12
N GLY A 121 -11.09 -4.89 2.08
CA GLY A 121 -12.47 -4.99 2.55
C GLY A 121 -12.64 -4.58 4.01
N LEU A 122 -11.71 -4.99 4.88
CA LEU A 122 -11.66 -4.57 6.27
C LEU A 122 -11.49 -3.05 6.40
N LEU A 123 -10.56 -2.45 5.67
CA LEU A 123 -10.37 -1.00 5.68
C LEU A 123 -11.61 -0.25 5.19
N LEU A 124 -12.20 -0.69 4.09
CA LEU A 124 -13.42 -0.08 3.54
C LEU A 124 -14.61 -0.21 4.49
N ALA A 125 -14.74 -1.33 5.19
CA ALA A 125 -15.77 -1.54 6.20
C ALA A 125 -15.70 -0.55 7.38
N PHE A 126 -14.51 -0.01 7.67
CA PHE A 126 -14.35 1.06 8.67
C PHE A 126 -14.45 2.46 8.05
N VAL A 127 -13.81 2.69 6.90
CA VAL A 127 -13.71 4.02 6.30
C VAL A 127 -15.05 4.49 5.72
N ILE A 128 -15.80 3.62 5.03
CA ILE A 128 -17.06 4.00 4.39
C ILE A 128 -18.12 4.48 5.41
N PRO A 129 -18.43 3.76 6.51
CA PRO A 129 -19.38 4.25 7.51
C PRO A 129 -18.97 5.60 8.12
N ILE A 130 -17.68 5.78 8.38
CA ILE A 130 -17.16 7.03 8.95
C ILE A 130 -17.39 8.19 7.97
N LEU A 131 -17.11 7.98 6.67
CA LEU A 131 -17.35 8.99 5.63
C LEU A 131 -18.85 9.30 5.48
N VAL A 132 -19.71 8.27 5.45
CA VAL A 132 -21.16 8.45 5.33
C VAL A 132 -21.73 9.22 6.53
N ILE A 133 -21.32 8.88 7.74
CA ILE A 133 -21.74 9.60 8.95
C ILE A 133 -21.23 11.04 8.91
N GLY A 134 -19.97 11.25 8.50
CA GLY A 134 -19.37 12.58 8.38
C GLY A 134 -20.10 13.49 7.41
N THR A 135 -20.42 12.99 6.22
CA THR A 135 -21.16 13.76 5.21
C THR A 135 -22.60 14.04 5.63
N ALA A 136 -23.26 13.08 6.29
CA ALA A 136 -24.61 13.27 6.84
C ALA A 136 -24.62 14.33 7.95
N ALA A 137 -23.62 14.33 8.84
CA ALA A 137 -23.51 15.28 9.94
C ALA A 137 -23.23 16.72 9.49
N THR A 138 -22.61 16.91 8.31
CA THR A 138 -22.30 18.24 7.73
C THR A 138 -23.40 18.79 6.84
N GLY A 139 -24.50 18.06 6.63
CA GLY A 139 -25.63 18.51 5.79
C GLY A 139 -25.27 18.74 4.32
N GLY A 140 -24.18 18.14 3.83
CA GLY A 140 -23.78 18.15 2.41
C GLY A 140 -23.18 19.47 1.89
N GLY A 141 -23.03 20.52 2.68
CA GLY A 141 -22.55 21.82 2.16
C GLY A 141 -21.88 22.74 3.20
N GLY A 142 -21.74 22.29 4.44
CA GLY A 142 -21.10 23.09 5.49
C GLY A 142 -19.56 23.03 5.44
N THR A 143 -18.92 24.09 5.95
CA THR A 143 -17.46 24.07 6.21
C THR A 143 -17.11 22.90 7.15
N PRO A 144 -15.98 22.20 6.92
CA PRO A 144 -15.55 21.11 7.80
C PRO A 144 -15.44 21.58 9.25
N GLY A 145 -16.43 21.26 10.06
CA GLY A 145 -16.45 21.60 11.48
C GLY A 145 -15.57 20.66 12.31
N PRO A 146 -15.49 20.89 13.64
CA PRO A 146 -14.72 20.04 14.55
C PRO A 146 -15.07 18.55 14.47
N ALA A 147 -16.34 18.23 14.14
CA ALA A 147 -16.81 16.86 13.93
C ALA A 147 -16.09 16.17 12.76
N MET A 148 -15.89 16.86 11.64
CA MET A 148 -15.15 16.32 10.49
C MET A 148 -13.69 16.08 10.84
N ALA A 149 -13.06 17.01 11.57
CA ALA A 149 -11.69 16.82 12.07
C ALA A 149 -11.59 15.57 12.97
N GLY A 150 -12.55 15.37 13.85
CA GLY A 150 -12.65 14.17 14.70
C GLY A 150 -12.78 12.88 13.89
N LEU A 151 -13.60 12.88 12.84
CA LEU A 151 -13.76 11.72 11.94
C LEU A 151 -12.47 11.41 11.16
N VAL A 152 -11.79 12.42 10.66
CA VAL A 152 -10.49 12.27 10.00
C VAL A 152 -9.47 11.66 10.95
N LEU A 153 -9.38 12.16 12.19
CA LEU A 153 -8.50 11.59 13.22
C LEU A 153 -8.86 10.13 13.54
N LEU A 154 -10.15 9.80 13.58
CA LEU A 154 -10.61 8.42 13.79
C LEU A 154 -10.16 7.50 12.64
N ILE A 155 -10.28 7.94 11.37
CA ILE A 155 -9.80 7.19 10.21
C ILE A 155 -8.29 6.94 10.33
N TYR A 156 -7.51 7.99 10.62
CA TYR A 156 -6.06 7.84 10.82
C TYR A 156 -5.74 6.91 12.00
N GLY A 157 -6.47 7.00 13.10
CA GLY A 157 -6.32 6.10 14.25
C GLY A 157 -6.55 4.64 13.85
N VAL A 158 -7.60 4.34 13.11
CA VAL A 158 -7.90 2.99 12.60
C VAL A 158 -6.78 2.52 11.66
N LEU A 159 -6.32 3.36 10.73
CA LEU A 159 -5.23 3.01 9.82
C LEU A 159 -3.91 2.73 10.58
N ILE A 160 -3.54 3.58 11.54
CA ILE A 160 -2.34 3.39 12.36
C ILE A 160 -2.41 2.08 13.15
N LEU A 161 -3.58 1.68 13.62
CA LEU A 161 -3.76 0.42 14.34
C LEU A 161 -3.81 -0.80 13.41
N ALA A 162 -4.50 -0.70 12.28
CA ALA A 162 -4.72 -1.83 11.37
C ALA A 162 -3.48 -2.17 10.53
N VAL A 163 -2.80 -1.15 9.97
CA VAL A 163 -1.69 -1.37 9.05
C VAL A 163 -0.55 -2.17 9.68
N PRO A 164 0.01 -1.84 10.86
CA PRO A 164 1.08 -2.63 11.46
C PRO A 164 0.64 -4.04 11.85
N ARG A 165 -0.60 -4.20 12.31
CA ARG A 165 -1.09 -5.50 12.77
C ARG A 165 -1.37 -6.50 11.65
N PHE A 166 -1.88 -6.01 10.54
CA PHE A 166 -2.25 -6.88 9.43
C PHE A 166 -1.22 -6.88 8.31
N LEU A 167 -0.76 -5.71 7.88
CA LEU A 167 0.08 -5.58 6.70
C LEU A 167 1.52 -6.04 6.94
N ALA A 168 2.11 -5.73 8.11
CA ALA A 168 3.55 -5.98 8.35
C ALA A 168 3.97 -7.45 8.17
N LEU A 169 3.11 -8.41 8.54
CA LEU A 169 3.39 -9.84 8.46
C LEU A 169 2.69 -10.54 7.29
N LEU A 170 1.78 -9.84 6.60
CA LEU A 170 0.92 -10.42 5.57
C LEU A 170 1.70 -11.10 4.44
N PRO A 171 2.77 -10.49 3.85
CA PRO A 171 3.50 -11.15 2.77
C PRO A 171 4.17 -12.46 3.20
N ALA A 172 4.85 -12.45 4.35
CA ALA A 172 5.52 -13.65 4.86
C ALA A 172 4.53 -14.77 5.18
N LEU A 173 3.41 -14.44 5.84
CA LEU A 173 2.38 -15.43 6.22
C LEU A 173 1.68 -16.03 5.00
N ALA A 174 1.39 -15.24 3.97
CA ALA A 174 0.71 -15.73 2.78
C ALA A 174 1.54 -16.74 1.99
N VAL A 175 2.88 -16.63 2.04
CA VAL A 175 3.80 -17.54 1.37
C VAL A 175 4.20 -18.72 2.28
N ALA A 176 4.60 -18.42 3.52
CA ALA A 176 5.21 -19.40 4.41
C ALA A 176 4.21 -20.31 5.15
N GLU A 177 2.96 -19.86 5.31
CA GLU A 177 1.95 -20.60 6.09
C GLU A 177 0.64 -20.78 5.29
N ASN A 178 0.02 -21.97 5.42
CA ASN A 178 -1.28 -22.25 4.82
C ASN A 178 -2.42 -22.03 5.83
N VAL A 179 -2.57 -20.79 6.32
CA VAL A 179 -3.52 -20.43 7.37
C VAL A 179 -4.29 -19.15 7.00
N PRO A 180 -5.39 -18.83 7.70
CA PRO A 180 -6.07 -17.54 7.55
C PRO A 180 -5.14 -16.38 7.92
N VAL A 181 -4.57 -15.70 6.90
CA VAL A 181 -3.47 -14.75 7.03
C VAL A 181 -3.79 -13.61 8.00
N LEU A 182 -4.96 -12.97 7.88
CA LEU A 182 -5.32 -11.82 8.72
C LEU A 182 -5.45 -12.21 10.20
N ARG A 183 -6.10 -13.33 10.50
CA ARG A 183 -6.23 -13.81 11.88
C ARG A 183 -4.87 -14.15 12.47
N ARG A 184 -4.02 -14.81 11.70
CA ARG A 184 -2.67 -15.19 12.13
C ARG A 184 -1.78 -13.96 12.34
N SER A 185 -1.84 -12.98 11.45
CA SER A 185 -1.12 -11.72 11.58
C SER A 185 -1.52 -10.97 12.84
N TRP A 186 -2.83 -10.90 13.14
CA TRP A 186 -3.33 -10.29 14.37
C TRP A 186 -2.79 -10.96 15.62
N GLN A 187 -2.77 -12.30 15.64
CA GLN A 187 -2.26 -13.08 16.79
C GLN A 187 -0.75 -12.85 17.00
N LEU A 188 0.05 -12.94 15.94
CA LEU A 188 1.50 -12.77 16.00
C LEU A 188 1.93 -11.33 16.31
N SER A 189 1.16 -10.34 15.88
CA SER A 189 1.45 -8.93 16.17
C SER A 189 1.17 -8.53 17.61
N ALA A 190 0.45 -9.36 18.39
CA ALA A 190 0.15 -9.09 19.79
C ALA A 190 1.45 -8.91 20.60
N GLY A 191 1.54 -7.81 21.35
CA GLY A 191 2.73 -7.44 22.15
C GLY A 191 3.90 -6.87 21.34
N ASN A 192 3.87 -6.87 19.99
CA ASN A 192 4.91 -6.31 19.13
C ASN A 192 4.45 -5.13 18.27
N PHE A 193 3.27 -4.58 18.53
CA PHE A 193 2.65 -3.51 17.74
C PHE A 193 3.62 -2.34 17.43
N TRP A 194 4.20 -1.72 18.47
CA TRP A 194 5.09 -0.59 18.31
C TRP A 194 6.39 -0.92 17.55
N ARG A 195 6.82 -2.17 17.63
CA ARG A 195 7.99 -2.66 16.90
C ARG A 195 7.71 -2.84 15.43
N LEU A 196 6.56 -3.43 15.10
CA LEU A 196 6.09 -3.56 13.72
C LEU A 196 5.82 -2.18 13.10
N LEU A 197 5.21 -1.26 13.86
CA LEU A 197 5.04 0.13 13.43
C LEU A 197 6.39 0.82 13.19
N GLY A 198 7.37 0.62 14.07
CA GLY A 198 8.74 1.15 13.91
C GLY A 198 9.44 0.60 12.67
N ILE A 199 9.26 -0.69 12.33
CA ILE A 199 9.81 -1.29 11.11
C ILE A 199 9.14 -0.65 9.88
N LEU A 200 7.81 -0.54 9.86
CA LEU A 200 7.10 0.10 8.75
C LEU A 200 7.52 1.57 8.60
N ALA A 201 7.62 2.31 9.71
CA ALA A 201 8.08 3.69 9.68
C ALA A 201 9.52 3.79 9.13
N GLY A 202 10.43 2.90 9.54
CA GLY A 202 11.80 2.87 9.05
C GLY A 202 11.92 2.56 7.55
N ILE A 203 10.93 1.90 6.95
CA ILE A 203 10.88 1.61 5.52
C ILE A 203 10.17 2.73 4.76
N PHE A 204 8.98 3.12 5.21
CA PHE A 204 8.11 4.01 4.42
C PHE A 204 8.43 5.49 4.61
N VAL A 205 8.86 5.94 5.81
CA VAL A 205 9.16 7.36 6.04
C VAL A 205 10.29 7.88 5.16
N PRO A 206 11.45 7.19 5.03
CA PRO A 206 12.49 7.62 4.09
C PRO A 206 12.01 7.63 2.64
N ALA A 207 11.22 6.63 2.23
CA ALA A 207 10.68 6.56 0.87
C ALA A 207 9.68 7.70 0.59
N LEU A 208 8.77 7.99 1.53
CA LEU A 208 7.84 9.12 1.42
C LEU A 208 8.58 10.47 1.39
N PHE A 209 9.66 10.61 2.18
CA PHE A 209 10.49 11.81 2.16
C PHE A 209 11.14 12.01 0.80
N VAL A 210 11.75 10.97 0.23
CA VAL A 210 12.37 11.01 -1.11
C VAL A 210 11.32 11.32 -2.17
N MET A 211 10.16 10.65 -2.14
CA MET A 211 9.05 10.91 -3.06
C MET A 211 8.55 12.36 -2.96
N GLY A 212 8.35 12.86 -1.75
CA GLY A 212 7.93 14.24 -1.49
C GLY A 212 8.95 15.25 -2.03
N LEU A 213 10.24 15.02 -1.77
CA LEU A 213 11.32 15.88 -2.27
C LEU A 213 11.36 15.89 -3.81
N LEU A 214 11.29 14.74 -4.43
CA LEU A 214 11.26 14.62 -5.89
C LEU A 214 10.02 15.30 -6.49
N GLN A 215 8.87 15.17 -5.84
CA GLN A 215 7.65 15.84 -6.27
C GLN A 215 7.75 17.36 -6.17
N VAL A 216 8.41 17.90 -5.13
CA VAL A 216 8.70 19.34 -5.01
C VAL A 216 9.66 19.80 -6.10
N VAL A 217 10.74 19.06 -6.34
CA VAL A 217 11.79 19.43 -7.31
C VAL A 217 11.26 19.36 -8.74
N LEU A 218 10.52 18.30 -9.08
CA LEU A 218 10.03 18.08 -10.44
C LEU A 218 8.66 18.72 -10.72
N GLY A 219 7.80 18.82 -9.73
CA GLY A 219 6.43 19.36 -9.85
C GLY A 219 6.30 20.84 -9.46
N GLY A 220 7.35 21.49 -8.97
CA GLY A 220 7.39 22.90 -8.63
C GLY A 220 6.40 23.34 -7.55
N ARG A 221 6.59 23.16 -6.31
CA ARG A 221 5.78 23.44 -5.10
C ARG A 221 4.85 22.30 -4.70
N LEU A 222 4.96 21.92 -3.43
CA LEU A 222 3.91 21.15 -2.76
C LEU A 222 2.56 21.83 -3.02
N PRO A 223 1.49 21.05 -3.32
CA PRO A 223 0.16 21.63 -3.31
C PRO A 223 0.00 22.28 -1.93
N ALA A 224 -0.08 23.62 -1.90
CA ALA A 224 -0.48 24.29 -0.68
C ALA A 224 -1.77 23.60 -0.24
N ALA A 225 -1.85 23.19 1.03
CA ALA A 225 -3.09 22.72 1.60
C ALA A 225 -4.05 23.91 1.47
N THR A 226 -4.76 23.94 0.34
CA THR A 226 -5.70 25.00 0.05
C THR A 226 -6.90 24.72 0.93
N SER A 227 -6.97 25.43 2.04
CA SER A 227 -8.12 25.46 2.95
C SER A 227 -9.36 26.11 2.32
N GLY A 228 -9.33 26.33 1.00
CA GLY A 228 -10.40 26.97 0.27
C GLY A 228 -11.42 25.99 -0.28
N THR A 229 -12.66 26.15 0.10
CA THR A 229 -13.86 25.55 -0.50
C THR A 229 -14.16 26.11 -1.91
N ASP A 230 -13.21 26.82 -2.49
CA ASP A 230 -13.38 27.46 -3.80
C ASP A 230 -13.24 26.39 -4.91
N GLN A 231 -14.32 26.22 -5.68
CA GLN A 231 -14.37 25.29 -6.81
C GLN A 231 -13.22 25.51 -7.80
N MET A 232 -12.79 26.75 -7.97
CA MET A 232 -11.67 27.12 -8.85
C MET A 232 -10.33 26.55 -8.33
N GLN A 233 -10.09 26.58 -7.02
CA GLN A 233 -8.87 26.02 -6.42
C GLN A 233 -8.86 24.47 -6.53
N MET A 234 -10.02 23.83 -6.32
CA MET A 234 -10.16 22.40 -6.50
C MET A 234 -9.90 21.98 -7.95
N MET A 235 -10.46 22.72 -8.92
CA MET A 235 -10.21 22.51 -10.34
C MET A 235 -8.73 22.67 -10.70
N ALA A 236 -8.07 23.72 -10.21
CA ALA A 236 -6.64 23.94 -10.42
C ALA A 236 -5.79 22.80 -9.82
N GLY A 237 -6.19 22.27 -8.66
CA GLY A 237 -5.56 21.12 -8.03
C GLY A 237 -5.67 19.84 -8.89
N LEU A 238 -6.84 19.56 -9.44
CA LEU A 238 -7.08 18.41 -10.33
C LEU A 238 -6.30 18.50 -11.63
N LEU A 239 -6.28 19.68 -12.27
CA LEU A 239 -5.48 19.92 -13.47
C LEU A 239 -4.00 19.66 -13.21
N ARG A 240 -3.46 20.20 -12.10
CA ARG A 240 -2.08 19.98 -11.71
C ARG A 240 -1.79 18.49 -11.44
N ALA A 241 -2.67 17.80 -10.72
CA ALA A 241 -2.53 16.36 -10.44
C ALA A 241 -2.50 15.55 -11.74
N ARG A 242 -3.36 15.89 -12.73
CA ARG A 242 -3.35 15.26 -14.05
C ARG A 242 -2.05 15.53 -14.79
N ASP A 243 -1.57 16.75 -14.81
CA ASP A 243 -0.38 17.15 -15.56
C ASP A 243 0.91 16.59 -14.94
N THR A 244 0.94 16.36 -13.63
CA THR A 244 2.06 15.71 -12.92
C THR A 244 1.99 14.17 -12.94
N LEU A 245 0.89 13.58 -13.39
CA LEU A 245 0.68 12.13 -13.39
C LEU A 245 1.79 11.32 -14.08
N PRO A 246 2.35 11.73 -15.26
CA PRO A 246 3.45 11.01 -15.89
C PRO A 246 4.70 10.94 -15.00
N ILE A 247 5.03 12.04 -14.33
CA ILE A 247 6.19 12.15 -13.43
C ILE A 247 5.98 11.25 -12.21
N VAL A 248 4.82 11.33 -11.57
CA VAL A 248 4.48 10.53 -10.38
C VAL A 248 4.46 9.04 -10.71
N SER A 249 3.89 8.66 -11.85
CA SER A 249 3.87 7.26 -12.32
C SER A 249 5.27 6.74 -12.61
N GLY A 250 6.11 7.54 -13.28
CA GLY A 250 7.50 7.20 -13.54
C GLY A 250 8.32 7.03 -12.26
N LEU A 251 8.21 7.96 -11.31
CA LEU A 251 8.87 7.86 -10.00
C LEU A 251 8.40 6.63 -9.23
N GLY A 252 7.10 6.38 -9.20
CA GLY A 252 6.51 5.19 -8.59
C GLY A 252 7.10 3.91 -9.18
N PHE A 253 7.25 3.85 -10.50
CA PHE A 253 7.85 2.72 -11.20
C PHE A 253 9.28 2.44 -10.71
N PHE A 254 10.14 3.45 -10.60
CA PHE A 254 11.53 3.26 -10.16
C PHE A 254 11.66 2.94 -8.67
N ILE A 255 10.79 3.44 -7.82
CA ILE A 255 10.85 3.23 -6.37
C ILE A 255 10.20 1.91 -5.94
N SER A 256 9.21 1.41 -6.70
CA SER A 256 8.47 0.18 -6.37
C SER A 256 9.36 -1.05 -6.11
N PRO A 257 10.39 -1.37 -6.90
CA PRO A 257 11.25 -2.52 -6.62
C PRO A 257 11.96 -2.43 -5.27
N VAL A 258 12.40 -1.23 -4.92
CA VAL A 258 13.05 -0.98 -3.63
C VAL A 258 12.07 -1.20 -2.49
N LEU A 259 10.87 -0.61 -2.57
CA LEU A 259 9.84 -0.77 -1.54
C LEU A 259 9.36 -2.21 -1.38
N ILE A 260 9.13 -2.90 -2.50
CA ILE A 260 8.73 -4.31 -2.48
C ILE A 260 9.84 -5.18 -1.86
N GLY A 261 11.10 -4.93 -2.21
CA GLY A 261 12.24 -5.62 -1.63
C GLY A 261 12.35 -5.42 -0.11
N LEU A 262 12.37 -4.15 0.31
CA LEU A 262 12.46 -3.77 1.72
C LEU A 262 11.32 -4.39 2.55
N PHE A 263 10.10 -4.23 2.07
CA PHE A 263 8.93 -4.68 2.81
C PHE A 263 8.82 -6.22 2.85
N SER A 264 9.12 -6.91 1.76
CA SER A 264 9.13 -8.39 1.70
C SER A 264 10.15 -8.98 2.67
N HIS A 265 11.40 -8.49 2.66
CA HIS A 265 12.43 -9.00 3.55
C HIS A 265 12.14 -8.65 5.02
N ALA A 266 11.69 -7.44 5.32
CA ALA A 266 11.32 -7.04 6.68
C ALA A 266 10.15 -7.89 7.22
N SER A 267 9.16 -8.20 6.38
CA SER A 267 8.05 -9.10 6.73
C SER A 267 8.55 -10.51 7.08
N VAL A 268 9.46 -11.07 6.27
CA VAL A 268 10.06 -12.39 6.52
C VAL A 268 10.89 -12.40 7.79
N SER A 269 11.73 -11.38 8.01
CA SER A 269 12.58 -11.26 9.20
C SER A 269 11.74 -11.12 10.47
N ALA A 270 10.70 -10.29 10.45
CA ALA A 270 9.78 -10.13 11.56
C ALA A 270 9.01 -11.42 11.86
N TRP A 271 8.52 -12.12 10.83
CA TRP A 271 7.85 -13.41 10.96
C TRP A 271 8.77 -14.48 11.56
N ARG A 272 10.01 -14.61 11.08
CA ARG A 272 11.01 -15.53 11.65
C ARG A 272 11.27 -15.26 13.13
N ALA A 273 11.44 -14.00 13.51
CA ALA A 273 11.66 -13.60 14.90
C ALA A 273 10.47 -13.94 15.82
N LEU A 274 9.25 -13.88 15.30
CA LEU A 274 8.03 -14.20 16.07
C LEU A 274 7.72 -15.71 16.13
N LYS A 275 8.21 -16.49 15.16
CA LYS A 275 8.02 -17.94 15.11
C LYS A 275 9.01 -18.72 15.97
N THR A 276 10.19 -18.15 16.25
CA THR A 276 11.31 -18.81 16.96
C THR A 276 11.13 -18.84 18.49
N GLU A 277 9.91 -18.72 19.04
CA GLU A 277 9.72 -19.10 20.45
C GLU A 277 9.94 -20.61 20.59
N PRO A 278 10.89 -21.05 21.41
CA PRO A 278 10.93 -22.46 21.78
C PRO A 278 9.59 -22.78 22.44
N THR A 279 8.88 -23.75 21.89
CA THR A 279 7.92 -24.51 22.67
C THR A 279 8.68 -24.96 23.91
N VAL A 280 8.44 -24.32 25.04
CA VAL A 280 8.81 -24.89 26.33
C VAL A 280 7.96 -26.17 26.41
N ASP A 281 8.58 -27.29 26.07
CA ASP A 281 8.05 -28.60 26.40
C ASP A 281 7.89 -28.59 27.92
N ILE A 282 6.67 -28.29 28.36
CA ILE A 282 6.24 -28.61 29.73
C ILE A 282 6.04 -30.15 29.71
N GLN A 283 7.14 -30.85 29.75
CA GLN A 283 7.13 -32.23 30.22
C GLN A 283 6.95 -32.16 31.74
N ALA A 284 5.69 -32.25 32.15
CA ALA A 284 5.30 -32.57 33.52
C ALA A 284 4.99 -34.07 33.59
#